data_f418880652088acea79d73b7c2a0cb92
#
_entry.id   f418880652088acea79d73b7c2a0cb92
#
_cell.length_a   1.000
_cell.length_b   1.000
_cell.length_c   1.000
_cell.angle_alpha   90.00
_cell.angle_beta   90.00
_cell.angle_gamma   90.00
#
_symmetry.space_group_name_H-M   'P 1'
#
loop_
_entity.id
_entity.type
_entity.pdbx_description
1 polymer ?
#
loop_
_entity_poly.entity_id
_entity_poly.type
_entity_poly.pdbx_seq_one_letter_code
_entity_poly.pdbx_strand_id
1 'polypeptide(L)'
;MLFRSLAVVRDSWKDGTPVDWVKIHQVPDFAYFNHSVHVNRGISCVSCHGQVNHMDVVYQKEPLSMGWCLNCHRNPENNLRPVNQVFNLDWKPGQGQSQEQIGLELKQQWNISPPQTCEGCHR
;
A
#
# COMPACT_ATOMS: atom_id res chain seq x y z
N MET A 1 12.82 -10.71 -25.04
CA MET A 1 12.14 -9.53 -24.47
C MET A 1 12.76 -9.06 -23.15
N LEU A 2 13.09 -9.96 -22.23
CA LEU A 2 13.66 -9.63 -20.91
C LEU A 2 14.94 -8.75 -20.95
N PHE A 3 15.82 -8.99 -21.92
CA PHE A 3 17.11 -8.31 -21.99
C PHE A 3 17.03 -6.82 -22.35
N ARG A 4 16.00 -6.39 -23.07
CA ARG A 4 15.79 -4.96 -23.40
C ARG A 4 15.27 -4.19 -22.19
N SER A 5 14.40 -4.79 -21.39
CA SER A 5 13.81 -4.16 -20.19
C SER A 5 14.86 -3.90 -19.10
N LEU A 6 15.92 -4.70 -19.04
CA LEU A 6 17.00 -4.53 -18.07
C LEU A 6 18.15 -3.63 -18.59
N ALA A 7 18.09 -3.15 -19.82
CA ALA A 7 19.13 -2.26 -20.39
C ALA A 7 19.26 -0.99 -19.54
N VAL A 8 18.14 -0.36 -19.20
CA VAL A 8 18.11 0.87 -18.39
C VAL A 8 18.82 0.68 -17.04
N VAL A 9 18.62 -0.48 -16.38
CA VAL A 9 19.27 -0.78 -15.10
C VAL A 9 20.78 -0.98 -15.28
N ARG A 10 21.20 -1.70 -16.35
CA ARG A 10 22.63 -1.92 -16.64
C ARG A 10 23.34 -0.61 -17.02
N ASP A 11 22.69 0.21 -17.84
CA ASP A 11 23.22 1.49 -18.29
C ASP A 11 23.35 2.45 -17.09
N SER A 12 22.33 2.52 -16.23
CA SER A 12 22.37 3.26 -14.95
C SER A 12 23.56 2.85 -14.08
N TRP A 13 23.81 1.54 -13.94
CA TRP A 13 24.97 1.03 -13.20
C TRP A 13 26.30 1.41 -13.86
N LYS A 14 26.41 1.26 -15.16
CA LYS A 14 27.63 1.55 -15.93
C LYS A 14 27.99 3.03 -15.92
N ASP A 15 27.00 3.89 -16.06
CA ASP A 15 27.19 5.33 -16.24
C ASP A 15 27.14 6.10 -14.90
N GLY A 16 26.80 5.42 -13.79
CA GLY A 16 26.65 6.02 -12.46
C GLY A 16 25.49 7.02 -12.39
N THR A 17 24.50 6.90 -13.28
CA THR A 17 23.33 7.77 -13.31
C THR A 17 22.09 7.07 -12.76
N PRO A 18 21.20 7.77 -12.05
CA PRO A 18 19.97 7.17 -11.55
C PRO A 18 19.04 6.74 -12.70
N VAL A 19 18.24 5.71 -12.45
CA VAL A 19 17.16 5.31 -13.38
C VAL A 19 16.04 6.35 -13.30
N ASP A 20 15.58 6.83 -14.45
CA ASP A 20 14.40 7.69 -14.54
C ASP A 20 13.13 6.86 -14.31
N TRP A 21 12.55 7.00 -13.14
CA TRP A 21 11.30 6.32 -12.77
C TRP A 21 10.09 7.16 -13.10
N VAL A 22 9.09 6.53 -13.72
CA VAL A 22 7.78 7.15 -13.91
C VAL A 22 6.96 6.94 -12.64
N LYS A 23 6.57 8.03 -11.97
CA LYS A 23 5.71 8.00 -10.79
C LYS A 23 4.26 7.74 -11.20
N ILE A 24 3.77 6.53 -10.95
CA ILE A 24 2.41 6.10 -11.32
C ILE A 24 1.38 6.51 -10.25
N HIS A 25 1.66 6.21 -8.97
CA HIS A 25 0.76 6.53 -7.87
C HIS A 25 1.07 7.91 -7.32
N GLN A 26 0.06 8.77 -7.28
CA GLN A 26 0.22 10.15 -6.83
C GLN A 26 -0.91 10.55 -5.90
N VAL A 27 -0.56 11.29 -4.86
CA VAL A 27 -1.46 12.10 -4.05
C VAL A 27 -1.06 13.57 -4.21
N PRO A 28 -1.96 14.54 -4.02
CA PRO A 28 -1.62 15.96 -4.07
C PRO A 28 -0.52 16.33 -3.06
N ASP A 29 0.29 17.33 -3.38
CA ASP A 29 1.42 17.74 -2.53
C ASP A 29 1.00 18.21 -1.12
N PHE A 30 -0.25 18.63 -0.96
CA PHE A 30 -0.82 19.01 0.34
C PHE A 30 -1.32 17.83 1.17
N ALA A 31 -1.27 16.59 0.64
CA ALA A 31 -1.61 15.37 1.37
C ALA A 31 -0.34 14.64 1.78
N TYR A 32 -0.09 14.58 3.08
CA TYR A 32 1.11 13.96 3.65
C TYR A 32 0.85 12.49 3.96
N PHE A 33 1.37 11.62 3.12
CA PHE A 33 1.25 10.19 3.28
C PHE A 33 2.56 9.55 3.76
N ASN A 34 2.47 8.67 4.74
CA ASN A 34 3.61 7.94 5.26
C ASN A 34 3.38 6.42 5.17
N HIS A 35 4.13 5.75 4.31
CA HIS A 35 4.08 4.30 4.13
C HIS A 35 4.40 3.53 5.42
N SER A 36 5.39 3.97 6.19
CA SER A 36 5.87 3.23 7.36
C SER A 36 4.78 3.01 8.40
N VAL A 37 3.93 4.00 8.63
CA VAL A 37 2.82 3.91 9.58
C VAL A 37 1.81 2.84 9.14
N HIS A 38 1.50 2.76 7.86
CA HIS A 38 0.55 1.80 7.30
C HIS A 38 1.12 0.38 7.32
N VAL A 39 2.33 0.20 6.80
CA VAL A 39 3.00 -1.10 6.69
C VAL A 39 3.24 -1.72 8.07
N ASN A 40 3.74 -0.94 9.03
CA ASN A 40 4.01 -1.42 10.38
C ASN A 40 2.74 -1.68 11.22
N ARG A 41 1.59 -1.24 10.74
CA ARG A 41 0.29 -1.45 11.39
C ARG A 41 -0.61 -2.44 10.66
N GLY A 42 -0.04 -3.26 9.76
CA GLY A 42 -0.75 -4.37 9.15
C GLY A 42 -1.55 -4.01 7.89
N ILE A 43 -1.25 -2.88 7.24
CA ILE A 43 -1.83 -2.54 5.93
C ILE A 43 -0.86 -3.01 4.85
N SER A 44 -1.33 -3.91 3.98
CA SER A 44 -0.54 -4.46 2.89
C SER A 44 -0.52 -3.55 1.66
N CYS A 45 0.54 -3.70 0.87
CA CYS A 45 0.71 -3.02 -0.43
C CYS A 45 -0.52 -3.17 -1.33
N VAL A 46 -1.14 -4.37 -1.34
CA VAL A 46 -2.31 -4.67 -2.19
C VAL A 46 -3.54 -3.83 -1.86
N SER A 47 -3.66 -3.35 -0.63
CA SER A 47 -4.82 -2.53 -0.21
C SER A 47 -4.87 -1.19 -0.95
N CYS A 48 -3.71 -0.67 -1.36
CA CYS A 48 -3.60 0.62 -2.06
C CYS A 48 -3.15 0.45 -3.51
N HIS A 49 -2.28 -0.51 -3.79
CA HIS A 49 -1.65 -0.68 -5.10
C HIS A 49 -2.29 -1.81 -5.94
N GLY A 50 -3.19 -2.60 -5.36
CA GLY A 50 -3.71 -3.80 -6.00
C GLY A 50 -2.65 -4.90 -6.09
N GLN A 51 -2.93 -5.93 -6.89
CA GLN A 51 -2.03 -7.08 -7.09
C GLN A 51 -0.87 -6.73 -8.03
N VAL A 52 0.04 -5.86 -7.57
CA VAL A 52 1.18 -5.38 -8.36
C VAL A 52 2.13 -6.51 -8.79
N ASN A 53 2.16 -7.61 -8.05
CA ASN A 53 2.93 -8.81 -8.39
C ASN A 53 2.37 -9.56 -9.62
N HIS A 54 1.12 -9.28 -10.02
CA HIS A 54 0.47 -9.86 -11.20
C HIS A 54 0.35 -8.84 -12.36
N MET A 55 0.89 -7.64 -12.22
CA MET A 55 0.84 -6.60 -13.26
C MET A 55 2.08 -6.66 -14.14
N ASP A 56 1.92 -6.84 -15.44
CA ASP A 56 3.02 -6.74 -16.41
C ASP A 56 3.58 -5.31 -16.49
N VAL A 57 2.68 -4.33 -16.43
CA VAL A 57 2.99 -2.91 -16.31
C VAL A 57 2.16 -2.35 -15.16
N VAL A 58 2.82 -1.69 -14.21
CA VAL A 58 2.14 -1.12 -13.05
C VAL A 58 1.22 0.02 -13.47
N TYR A 59 0.00 0.00 -12.97
CA TYR A 59 -0.98 1.07 -13.13
C TYR A 59 -1.63 1.38 -11.77
N GLN A 60 -2.18 2.58 -11.64
CA GLN A 60 -2.92 2.98 -10.44
C GLN A 60 -4.30 2.33 -10.45
N LYS A 61 -4.51 1.35 -9.57
CA LYS A 61 -5.79 0.62 -9.46
C LYS A 61 -6.81 1.38 -8.63
N GLU A 62 -6.39 1.91 -7.48
CA GLU A 62 -7.26 2.59 -6.53
C GLU A 62 -7.21 4.11 -6.74
N PRO A 63 -8.32 4.84 -6.48
CA PRO A 63 -8.38 6.27 -6.79
C PRO A 63 -7.47 7.13 -5.93
N LEU A 64 -7.07 6.66 -4.74
CA LEU A 64 -6.26 7.38 -3.74
C LEU A 64 -6.81 8.78 -3.43
N SER A 65 -8.13 8.96 -3.54
CA SER A 65 -8.82 10.19 -3.20
C SER A 65 -8.99 10.34 -1.68
N MET A 66 -9.24 11.56 -1.21
CA MET A 66 -9.49 11.81 0.22
C MET A 66 -10.64 10.94 0.77
N GLY A 67 -11.74 10.82 0.03
CA GLY A 67 -12.87 9.99 0.43
C GLY A 67 -12.50 8.51 0.52
N TRP A 68 -11.66 8.02 -0.38
CA TRP A 68 -11.16 6.65 -0.36
C TRP A 68 -10.28 6.38 0.87
N CYS A 69 -9.37 7.29 1.18
CA CYS A 69 -8.52 7.22 2.38
C CYS A 69 -9.38 7.23 3.66
N LEU A 70 -10.32 8.15 3.76
CA LEU A 70 -11.21 8.26 4.93
C LEU A 70 -12.11 7.04 5.09
N ASN A 71 -12.53 6.40 4.02
CA ASN A 71 -13.31 5.17 4.10
C ASN A 71 -12.52 4.04 4.78
N CYS A 72 -11.24 3.88 4.43
CA CYS A 72 -10.35 2.94 5.11
C CYS A 72 -10.08 3.35 6.57
N HIS A 73 -9.84 4.63 6.84
CA HIS A 73 -9.58 5.13 8.19
C HIS A 73 -10.79 4.96 9.14
N ARG A 74 -12.00 4.96 8.62
CA ARG A 74 -13.22 4.68 9.38
C ARG A 74 -13.42 3.19 9.64
N ASN A 75 -13.00 2.34 8.69
CA ASN A 75 -13.20 0.89 8.71
C ASN A 75 -11.88 0.14 8.42
N PRO A 76 -10.81 0.35 9.23
CA PRO A 76 -9.49 -0.23 8.94
C PRO A 76 -9.49 -1.77 9.00
N GLU A 77 -10.43 -2.38 9.73
CA GLU A 77 -10.62 -3.81 9.85
C GLU A 77 -10.75 -4.52 8.49
N ASN A 78 -11.29 -3.86 7.50
CA ASN A 78 -11.45 -4.42 6.16
C ASN A 78 -10.11 -4.62 5.41
N ASN A 79 -9.02 -4.03 5.92
CA ASN A 79 -7.70 -4.07 5.28
C ASN A 79 -6.57 -4.57 6.18
N LEU A 80 -6.82 -4.69 7.49
CA LEU A 80 -5.81 -5.15 8.44
C LEU A 80 -5.49 -6.63 8.26
N ARG A 81 -4.21 -6.96 8.32
CA ARG A 81 -3.70 -8.34 8.34
C ARG A 81 -2.52 -8.47 9.30
N PRO A 82 -2.10 -9.69 9.68
CA PRO A 82 -0.90 -9.88 10.49
C PRO A 82 0.30 -9.20 9.86
N VAL A 83 1.13 -8.52 10.66
CA VAL A 83 2.27 -7.73 10.16
C VAL A 83 3.25 -8.57 9.34
N ASN A 84 3.47 -9.83 9.72
CA ASN A 84 4.30 -10.78 8.97
C ASN A 84 3.71 -11.19 7.61
N GLN A 85 2.45 -10.83 7.33
CA GLN A 85 1.78 -11.09 6.05
C GLN A 85 1.60 -9.83 5.19
N VAL A 86 2.11 -8.69 5.62
CA VAL A 86 1.96 -7.42 4.88
C VAL A 86 2.59 -7.49 3.50
N PHE A 87 3.74 -8.14 3.38
CA PHE A 87 4.47 -8.32 2.11
C PHE A 87 4.05 -9.55 1.31
N ASN A 88 3.22 -10.42 1.89
CA ASN A 88 2.60 -11.52 1.16
C ASN A 88 1.38 -11.00 0.38
N LEU A 89 1.59 -10.62 -0.88
CA LEU A 89 0.55 -9.97 -1.69
C LEU A 89 -0.62 -10.91 -2.01
N ASP A 90 -0.40 -12.21 -1.98
CA ASP A 90 -1.42 -13.23 -2.24
C ASP A 90 -2.07 -13.79 -0.96
N TRP A 91 -1.75 -13.19 0.20
CA TRP A 91 -2.32 -13.61 1.48
C TRP A 91 -3.85 -13.50 1.49
N LYS A 92 -4.48 -14.51 2.04
CA LYS A 92 -5.93 -14.55 2.30
C LYS A 92 -6.17 -15.06 3.73
N PRO A 93 -7.28 -14.68 4.35
CA PRO A 93 -7.71 -15.27 5.61
C PRO A 93 -7.74 -16.80 5.55
N GLY A 94 -7.43 -17.44 6.66
CA GLY A 94 -7.53 -18.91 6.78
C GLY A 94 -8.96 -19.42 6.63
N GLN A 95 -9.10 -20.75 6.47
CA GLN A 95 -10.42 -21.37 6.38
C GLN A 95 -11.26 -21.07 7.62
N GLY A 96 -12.49 -20.61 7.40
CA GLY A 96 -13.45 -20.29 8.46
C GLY A 96 -13.26 -18.90 9.12
N GLN A 97 -12.31 -18.10 8.66
CA GLN A 97 -12.11 -16.72 9.13
C GLN A 97 -12.43 -15.73 8.01
N SER A 98 -13.12 -14.64 8.36
CA SER A 98 -13.31 -13.52 7.44
C SER A 98 -12.22 -12.46 7.63
N GLN A 99 -11.99 -11.65 6.59
CA GLN A 99 -11.10 -10.48 6.66
C GLN A 99 -11.53 -9.54 7.80
N GLU A 100 -12.83 -9.31 7.92
CA GLU A 100 -13.39 -8.41 8.94
C GLU A 100 -13.14 -8.92 10.37
N GLN A 101 -13.31 -10.23 10.61
CA GLN A 101 -13.05 -10.83 11.93
C GLN A 101 -11.58 -10.66 12.33
N ILE A 102 -10.65 -11.04 11.45
CA ILE A 102 -9.21 -10.88 11.71
C ILE A 102 -8.88 -9.39 11.91
N GLY A 103 -9.43 -8.53 11.07
CA GLY A 103 -9.19 -7.09 11.15
C GLY A 103 -9.70 -6.48 12.46
N LEU A 104 -10.86 -6.88 12.95
CA LEU A 104 -11.40 -6.42 14.23
C LEU A 104 -10.52 -6.89 15.41
N GLU A 105 -10.07 -8.14 15.40
CA GLU A 105 -9.15 -8.67 16.41
C GLU A 105 -7.85 -7.87 16.44
N LEU A 106 -7.22 -7.65 15.28
CA LEU A 106 -5.98 -6.88 15.15
C LEU A 106 -6.17 -5.40 15.51
N LYS A 107 -7.29 -4.80 15.11
CA LYS A 107 -7.65 -3.42 15.48
C LYS A 107 -7.71 -3.25 16.99
N GLN A 108 -8.33 -4.19 17.69
CA GLN A 108 -8.41 -4.19 19.14
C GLN A 108 -7.06 -4.47 19.80
N GLN A 109 -6.36 -5.52 19.34
CA GLN A 109 -5.07 -5.95 19.90
C GLN A 109 -4.01 -4.85 19.83
N TRP A 110 -3.96 -4.10 18.70
CA TRP A 110 -2.94 -3.07 18.46
C TRP A 110 -3.46 -1.66 18.70
N ASN A 111 -4.68 -1.52 19.21
CA ASN A 111 -5.32 -0.22 19.45
C ASN A 111 -5.25 0.70 18.21
N ILE A 112 -5.68 0.17 17.05
CA ILE A 112 -5.64 0.89 15.78
C ILE A 112 -6.74 1.94 15.73
N SER A 113 -6.34 3.21 15.71
CA SER A 113 -7.23 4.37 15.59
C SER A 113 -6.67 5.36 14.57
N PRO A 114 -6.93 5.17 13.27
CA PRO A 114 -6.42 6.07 12.25
C PRO A 114 -7.01 7.47 12.38
N PRO A 115 -6.25 8.54 12.08
CA PRO A 115 -6.75 9.90 12.13
C PRO A 115 -7.84 10.13 11.09
N GLN A 116 -8.87 10.90 11.47
CA GLN A 116 -9.98 11.27 10.59
C GLN A 116 -10.16 12.80 10.51
N THR A 117 -9.26 13.54 11.17
CA THR A 117 -9.25 15.01 11.19
C THR A 117 -8.37 15.55 10.05
N CYS A 118 -8.60 16.80 9.66
CA CYS A 118 -7.88 17.41 8.54
C CYS A 118 -6.37 17.43 8.73
N GLU A 119 -5.91 17.80 9.91
CA GLU A 119 -4.48 17.90 10.26
C GLU A 119 -3.77 16.56 10.35
N GLY A 120 -4.50 15.45 10.40
CA GLY A 120 -3.93 14.11 10.34
C GLY A 120 -3.27 13.80 9.00
N CYS A 121 -3.75 14.44 7.93
CA CYS A 121 -3.30 14.23 6.55
C CYS A 121 -2.82 15.52 5.87
N HIS A 122 -3.29 16.68 6.30
CA HIS A 122 -2.97 17.99 5.73
C HIS A 122 -2.21 18.85 6.73
N ARG A 123 -1.18 19.55 6.26
CA ARG A 123 -0.35 20.46 7.05
C ARG A 123 -0.11 21.76 6.32
#